data_1c6061fe8c1704b632ec8cbdab10e00b
#
_entry.id   1c6061fe8c1704b632ec8cbdab10e00b
#
_cell.length_a   1.000
_cell.length_b   1.000
_cell.length_c   1.000
_cell.angle_alpha   90.00
_cell.angle_beta   90.00
_cell.angle_gamma   90.00
#
_symmetry.space_group_name_H-M   'P 1'
#
loop_
_entity.id
_entity.type
_entity.pdbx_description
1 polymer ?
#
loop_
_entity_poly.entity_id
_entity_poly.type
_entity_poly.pdbx_seq_one_letter_code
_entity_poly.pdbx_strand_id
1 'polypeptide(L)'
;MSMTDPIADMLTRIRNAQMTERAVVAMPASKVKVAIAHVLKDEGYIDGFKITGEETQKQQLEIALRYYAGRPVIEKIERVSKPGLRIYKSKDDIPRVMNGLGIAIVSTSHGVMTDRKARASGVGGEVLCIVA
;
A
#
# COMPACT_ATOMS: atom_id res chain seq x y z
N MET A 1 -22.95 -2.13 0.66
CA MET A 1 -22.04 -2.91 -0.17
C MET A 1 -21.03 -3.65 0.67
N SER A 2 -20.84 -4.91 0.41
CA SER A 2 -19.90 -5.70 1.18
C SER A 2 -18.47 -5.26 0.86
N MET A 3 -17.62 -5.31 1.88
CA MET A 3 -16.21 -5.00 1.75
C MET A 3 -15.48 -6.21 1.18
N THR A 4 -15.54 -6.34 -0.16
CA THR A 4 -14.93 -7.50 -0.83
C THR A 4 -13.44 -7.30 -1.11
N ASP A 5 -12.93 -6.06 -1.01
CA ASP A 5 -11.52 -5.78 -1.24
C ASP A 5 -11.01 -4.76 -0.22
N PRO A 6 -10.54 -5.23 0.95
CA PRO A 6 -10.02 -4.34 1.99
C PRO A 6 -8.83 -3.49 1.53
N ILE A 7 -8.00 -4.02 0.63
CA ILE A 7 -6.86 -3.27 0.12
C ILE A 7 -7.34 -2.10 -0.74
N ALA A 8 -8.30 -2.34 -1.62
CA ALA A 8 -8.88 -1.26 -2.43
C ALA A 8 -9.50 -0.18 -1.54
N ASP A 9 -10.18 -0.58 -0.46
CA ASP A 9 -10.73 0.35 0.51
C ASP A 9 -9.63 1.20 1.15
N MET A 10 -8.53 0.58 1.55
CA MET A 10 -7.39 1.29 2.11
C MET A 10 -6.86 2.35 1.14
N LEU A 11 -6.65 1.97 -0.11
CA LEU A 11 -6.13 2.90 -1.12
C LEU A 11 -7.09 4.05 -1.37
N THR A 12 -8.38 3.76 -1.40
CA THR A 12 -9.42 4.77 -1.58
C THR A 12 -9.46 5.75 -0.40
N ARG A 13 -9.34 5.24 0.83
CA ARG A 13 -9.30 6.09 2.01
C ARG A 13 -8.11 7.03 1.99
N ILE A 14 -6.93 6.53 1.60
CA ILE A 14 -5.73 7.36 1.45
C ILE A 14 -5.96 8.44 0.41
N ARG A 15 -6.48 8.06 -0.75
CA ARG A 15 -6.74 9.00 -1.85
C ARG A 15 -7.72 10.09 -1.44
N ASN A 16 -8.82 9.70 -0.81
CA ASN A 16 -9.84 10.65 -0.37
C ASN A 16 -9.32 11.60 0.72
N ALA A 17 -8.54 11.07 1.66
CA ALA A 17 -7.94 11.88 2.72
C ALA A 17 -6.99 12.93 2.15
N GLN A 18 -6.24 12.57 1.12
CA GLN A 18 -5.34 13.52 0.45
C GLN A 18 -6.10 14.62 -0.28
N MET A 19 -7.24 14.28 -0.88
CA MET A 19 -8.08 15.26 -1.57
C MET A 19 -8.64 16.31 -0.62
N THR A 20 -8.87 15.94 0.64
CA THR A 20 -9.37 16.86 1.66
C THR A 20 -8.24 17.37 2.57
N GLU A 21 -6.99 17.12 2.19
CA GLU A 21 -5.79 17.60 2.88
C GLU A 21 -5.73 17.19 4.35
N ARG A 22 -6.17 15.98 4.66
CA ARG A 22 -6.11 15.46 6.02
C ARG A 22 -4.69 15.03 6.37
N ALA A 23 -4.30 15.26 7.62
CA ALA A 23 -3.00 14.84 8.12
C ALA A 23 -2.96 13.33 8.39
N VAL A 24 -4.08 12.77 8.84
CA VAL A 24 -4.17 11.37 9.27
C VAL A 24 -5.41 10.73 8.69
N VAL A 25 -5.28 9.45 8.31
CA VAL A 25 -6.42 8.64 7.90
C VAL A 25 -6.43 7.36 8.72
N ALA A 26 -7.62 6.94 9.16
CA ALA A 26 -7.79 5.75 9.98
C ALA A 26 -8.65 4.72 9.26
N MET A 27 -8.38 3.45 9.55
CA MET A 27 -9.10 2.33 8.95
C MET A 27 -8.98 1.11 9.85
N PRO A 28 -9.86 0.11 9.72
CA PRO A 28 -9.67 -1.14 10.44
C PRO A 28 -8.33 -1.77 10.08
N ALA A 29 -7.58 -2.23 11.08
CA ALA A 29 -6.26 -2.82 10.85
C ALA A 29 -6.36 -4.26 10.35
N SER A 30 -5.40 -4.66 9.53
CA SER A 30 -5.18 -6.05 9.16
C SER A 30 -3.70 -6.25 8.89
N LYS A 31 -3.25 -7.50 8.90
CA LYS A 31 -1.83 -7.80 8.66
C LYS A 31 -1.36 -7.26 7.32
N VAL A 32 -2.16 -7.42 6.28
CA VAL A 32 -1.79 -6.97 4.94
C VAL A 32 -1.74 -5.45 4.87
N LYS A 33 -2.72 -4.77 5.46
CA LYS A 33 -2.74 -3.30 5.48
C LYS A 33 -1.54 -2.73 6.22
N VAL A 34 -1.19 -3.33 7.35
CA VAL A 34 -0.02 -2.91 8.13
C VAL A 34 1.25 -3.12 7.32
N ALA A 35 1.36 -4.25 6.62
CA ALA A 35 2.52 -4.53 5.78
C ALA A 35 2.64 -3.51 4.63
N ILE A 36 1.53 -3.15 4.01
CA ILE A 36 1.51 -2.13 2.97
C ILE A 36 1.95 -0.78 3.54
N ALA A 37 1.42 -0.40 4.70
CA ALA A 37 1.79 0.86 5.36
C ALA A 37 3.28 0.90 5.68
N HIS A 38 3.85 -0.23 6.09
CA HIS A 38 5.28 -0.34 6.38
C HIS A 38 6.11 -0.07 5.12
N VAL A 39 5.72 -0.65 3.99
CA VAL A 39 6.38 -0.42 2.72
C VAL A 39 6.29 1.05 2.32
N LEU A 40 5.11 1.65 2.44
CA LEU A 40 4.90 3.06 2.10
C LEU A 40 5.79 3.97 2.96
N LYS A 41 5.92 3.66 4.24
CA LYS A 41 6.78 4.42 5.14
C LYS A 41 8.25 4.29 4.75
N ASP A 42 8.72 3.07 4.52
CA ASP A 42 10.11 2.81 4.16
C ASP A 42 10.50 3.48 2.85
N GLU A 43 9.55 3.59 1.92
CA GLU A 43 9.79 4.23 0.63
C GLU A 43 9.55 5.74 0.65
N GLY A 44 9.17 6.28 1.80
CA GLY A 44 9.01 7.72 1.97
C GLY A 44 7.70 8.30 1.45
N TYR A 45 6.70 7.48 1.18
CA TYR A 45 5.40 7.95 0.69
C TYR A 45 4.49 8.47 1.79
N ILE A 46 4.69 8.00 3.01
CA ILE A 46 3.93 8.47 4.18
C ILE A 46 4.93 8.81 5.30
N ASP A 47 4.49 9.63 6.26
CA ASP A 47 5.34 9.99 7.41
C ASP A 47 5.45 8.84 8.41
N GLY A 48 4.40 8.08 8.56
CA GLY A 48 4.41 6.95 9.47
C GLY A 48 3.02 6.38 9.66
N PHE A 49 2.93 5.40 10.55
CA PHE A 49 1.66 4.80 10.89
C PHE A 49 1.73 4.28 12.32
N LYS A 50 0.56 4.05 12.92
CA LYS A 50 0.47 3.40 14.22
C LYS A 50 -0.80 2.56 14.27
N ILE A 51 -0.79 1.59 15.17
CA ILE A 51 -1.95 0.74 15.42
C ILE A 51 -2.51 1.13 16.77
N THR A 52 -3.80 1.43 16.82
CA THR A 52 -4.48 1.82 18.04
C THR A 52 -5.55 0.80 18.40
N GLY A 53 -5.93 0.73 19.65
CA GLY A 53 -6.90 -0.23 20.15
C GLY A 53 -6.24 -1.41 20.83
N GLU A 54 -7.02 -2.12 21.65
CA GLU A 54 -6.54 -3.28 22.40
C GLU A 54 -6.52 -4.53 21.51
N GLU A 55 -5.62 -5.48 21.82
CA GLU A 55 -5.47 -6.71 21.05
C GLU A 55 -6.76 -7.52 20.96
N THR A 56 -7.59 -7.47 21.98
CA THR A 56 -8.83 -8.22 22.03
C THR A 56 -9.99 -7.53 21.34
N GLN A 57 -9.76 -6.32 20.86
CA GLN A 57 -10.78 -5.51 20.20
C GLN A 57 -10.36 -5.15 18.79
N LYS A 58 -11.27 -4.53 18.05
CA LYS A 58 -10.98 -4.09 16.69
C LYS A 58 -9.93 -3.02 16.71
N GLN A 59 -8.76 -3.35 16.21
CA GLN A 59 -7.66 -2.39 16.10
C GLN A 59 -7.85 -1.49 14.88
N GLN A 60 -7.37 -0.26 15.01
CA GLN A 60 -7.37 0.71 13.93
C GLN A 60 -5.94 0.96 13.48
N LEU A 61 -5.75 1.08 12.17
CA LEU A 61 -4.51 1.51 11.57
C LEU A 61 -4.65 2.98 11.26
N GLU A 62 -3.76 3.81 11.82
CA GLU A 62 -3.73 5.24 11.53
C GLU A 62 -2.49 5.55 10.73
N ILE A 63 -2.67 6.20 9.59
CA ILE A 63 -1.58 6.54 8.68
C ILE A 63 -1.42 8.05 8.68
N ALA A 64 -0.19 8.50 8.96
CA ALA A 64 0.16 9.91 8.88
C ALA A 64 0.59 10.20 7.44
N LEU A 65 -0.23 10.93 6.72
CA LEU A 65 0.02 11.26 5.33
C LEU A 65 1.13 12.30 5.19
N ARG A 66 1.85 12.24 4.09
CA ARG A 66 2.98 13.12 3.84
C ARG A 66 2.67 14.09 2.72
N TYR A 67 2.96 15.36 2.96
CA TYR A 67 2.79 16.43 1.99
C TYR A 67 4.11 17.16 1.80
N TYR A 68 4.30 17.68 0.62
CA TYR A 68 5.46 18.51 0.33
C TYR A 68 5.00 19.71 -0.49
N ALA A 69 5.35 20.91 -0.02
CA ALA A 69 4.96 22.16 -0.68
C ALA A 69 3.44 22.24 -0.94
N GLY A 70 2.63 21.77 0.01
CA GLY A 70 1.18 21.81 -0.08
C GLY A 70 0.56 20.72 -0.96
N ARG A 71 1.36 19.76 -1.43
CA ARG A 71 0.86 18.67 -2.29
C ARG A 71 1.13 17.31 -1.66
N PRO A 72 0.22 16.35 -1.87
CA PRO A 72 0.47 14.99 -1.41
C PRO A 72 1.73 14.41 -2.07
N VAL A 73 2.52 13.69 -1.30
CA VAL A 73 3.69 12.98 -1.85
C VAL A 73 3.24 11.85 -2.78
N ILE A 74 2.15 11.15 -2.40
CA ILE A 74 1.56 10.13 -3.27
C ILE A 74 0.73 10.83 -4.35
N GLU A 75 1.18 10.75 -5.60
CA GLU A 75 0.44 11.30 -6.75
C GLU A 75 -0.47 10.26 -7.37
N LYS A 76 -0.08 8.99 -7.30
CA LYS A 76 -0.81 7.89 -7.91
C LYS A 76 -0.81 6.70 -6.97
N ILE A 77 -1.98 6.14 -6.72
CA ILE A 77 -2.12 4.94 -5.91
C ILE A 77 -3.30 4.13 -6.47
N GLU A 78 -3.00 2.95 -7.01
CA GLU A 78 -3.97 2.15 -7.75
C GLU A 78 -3.89 0.68 -7.38
N ARG A 79 -5.05 0.06 -7.25
CA ARG A 79 -5.17 -1.39 -7.06
C ARG A 79 -4.86 -2.10 -8.37
N VAL A 80 -4.07 -3.17 -8.33
CA VAL A 80 -3.77 -3.98 -9.50
C VAL A 80 -4.46 -5.33 -9.40
N SER A 81 -4.05 -6.19 -8.46
CA SER A 81 -4.69 -7.48 -8.25
C SER A 81 -5.99 -7.29 -7.46
N LYS A 82 -7.06 -7.91 -7.92
CA LYS A 82 -8.40 -7.76 -7.30
C LYS A 82 -8.97 -9.13 -7.01
N PRO A 83 -9.93 -9.24 -6.06
CA PRO A 83 -10.55 -10.53 -5.77
C PRO A 83 -11.15 -11.22 -7.00
N GLY A 84 -11.71 -10.44 -7.93
CA GLY A 84 -12.29 -10.98 -9.15
C GLY A 84 -11.29 -11.24 -10.27
N LEU A 85 -10.05 -10.74 -10.14
CA LEU A 85 -9.02 -10.91 -11.13
C LEU A 85 -7.65 -10.79 -10.46
N ARG A 86 -7.12 -11.91 -10.00
CA ARG A 86 -5.81 -11.94 -9.34
C ARG A 86 -4.70 -11.82 -10.38
N ILE A 87 -3.71 -10.98 -10.07
CA ILE A 87 -2.57 -10.73 -10.95
C ILE A 87 -1.30 -11.19 -10.24
N TYR A 88 -0.71 -12.27 -10.78
CA TYR A 88 0.54 -12.84 -10.28
C TYR A 88 1.62 -12.67 -11.35
N LYS A 89 2.82 -12.31 -10.92
CA LYS A 89 3.95 -12.14 -11.82
C LYS A 89 5.17 -12.85 -11.27
N SER A 90 5.93 -13.48 -12.17
CA SER A 90 7.24 -14.03 -11.80
C SER A 90 8.22 -12.89 -11.60
N LYS A 91 9.37 -13.21 -11.00
CA LYS A 91 10.41 -12.21 -10.72
C LYS A 91 10.83 -11.38 -11.94
N ASP A 92 10.79 -11.99 -13.11
CA ASP A 92 11.22 -11.32 -14.35
C ASP A 92 10.11 -10.47 -14.97
N ASP A 93 8.86 -10.70 -14.58
CA ASP A 93 7.70 -10.05 -15.17
C ASP A 93 7.07 -8.99 -14.27
N ILE A 94 7.62 -8.76 -13.08
CA ILE A 94 7.10 -7.74 -12.17
C ILE A 94 7.25 -6.37 -12.82
N PRO A 95 6.14 -5.58 -12.93
CA PRO A 95 6.20 -4.32 -13.64
C PRO A 95 7.07 -3.28 -12.93
N ARG A 96 7.67 -2.42 -13.72
CA ARG A 96 8.33 -1.22 -13.24
C ARG A 96 7.34 -0.07 -13.37
N VAL A 97 7.21 0.73 -12.31
CA VAL A 97 6.27 1.83 -12.28
C VAL A 97 7.02 3.11 -12.61
N MET A 98 6.58 3.81 -13.67
CA MET A 98 7.17 5.06 -14.11
C MET A 98 8.71 4.97 -14.24
N ASN A 99 9.19 3.92 -14.90
CA ASN A 99 10.61 3.65 -15.11
C ASN A 99 11.44 3.63 -13.81
N GLY A 100 10.82 3.15 -12.73
CA GLY A 100 11.49 3.04 -11.43
C GLY A 100 11.32 4.25 -10.53
N LEU A 101 10.60 5.27 -10.95
CA LEU A 101 10.29 6.42 -10.09
C LEU A 101 9.20 6.09 -9.08
N GLY A 102 8.31 5.14 -9.43
CA GLY A 102 7.31 4.65 -8.51
C GLY A 102 7.63 3.23 -8.05
N ILE A 103 6.70 2.62 -7.33
CA ILE A 103 6.85 1.25 -6.84
C ILE A 103 5.61 0.44 -7.14
N ALA A 104 5.80 -0.87 -7.27
CA ALA A 104 4.72 -1.85 -7.16
C ALA A 104 4.89 -2.52 -5.80
N ILE A 105 3.79 -2.76 -5.10
CA ILE A 105 3.81 -3.48 -3.83
C ILE A 105 3.37 -4.90 -4.14
N VAL A 106 4.24 -5.86 -3.82
CA VAL A 106 4.07 -7.27 -4.20
C VAL A 106 4.00 -8.13 -2.96
N SER A 107 3.00 -9.01 -2.91
CA SER A 107 2.89 -10.02 -1.85
C SER A 107 3.61 -11.28 -2.32
N THR A 108 4.71 -11.61 -1.66
CA THR A 108 5.54 -12.76 -2.00
C THR A 108 5.54 -13.78 -0.88
N SER A 109 6.14 -14.94 -1.14
CA SER A 109 6.33 -15.96 -0.09
C SER A 109 7.22 -15.48 1.06
N HIS A 110 8.01 -14.42 0.82
CA HIS A 110 8.88 -13.82 1.83
C HIS A 110 8.26 -12.57 2.46
N GLY A 111 7.01 -12.26 2.16
CA GLY A 111 6.29 -11.12 2.72
C GLY A 111 5.93 -10.09 1.67
N VAL A 112 5.33 -9.00 2.14
CA VAL A 112 4.95 -7.87 1.27
C VAL A 112 6.17 -6.96 1.10
N MET A 113 6.49 -6.64 -0.14
CA MET A 113 7.68 -5.85 -0.44
C MET A 113 7.51 -5.07 -1.74
N THR A 114 8.47 -4.20 -2.04
CA THR A 114 8.48 -3.47 -3.30
C THR A 114 8.88 -4.39 -4.45
N ASP A 115 8.54 -3.98 -5.67
CA ASP A 115 8.97 -4.66 -6.89
C ASP A 115 10.50 -4.77 -6.95
N ARG A 116 11.19 -3.71 -6.57
CA ARG A 116 12.66 -3.67 -6.59
C ARG A 116 13.25 -4.71 -5.65
N LYS A 117 12.72 -4.80 -4.43
CA LYS A 117 13.18 -5.78 -3.46
C LYS A 117 12.84 -7.20 -3.89
N ALA A 118 11.65 -7.41 -4.45
CA ALA A 118 11.26 -8.73 -4.96
C ALA A 118 12.20 -9.20 -6.07
N ARG A 119 12.52 -8.33 -7.02
CA ARG A 119 13.48 -8.67 -8.09
C ARG A 119 14.85 -8.97 -7.53
N ALA A 120 15.34 -8.17 -6.58
CA ALA A 120 16.64 -8.39 -5.96
C ALA A 120 16.70 -9.70 -5.18
N SER A 121 15.58 -10.09 -4.57
CA SER A 121 15.48 -11.36 -3.83
C SER A 121 15.18 -12.57 -4.72
N GLY A 122 14.90 -12.33 -5.99
CA GLY A 122 14.60 -13.39 -6.94
C GLY A 122 13.26 -14.05 -6.74
N VAL A 123 12.27 -13.31 -6.22
CA VAL A 123 10.92 -13.84 -5.95
C VAL A 123 9.87 -13.06 -6.72
N GLY A 124 8.84 -13.77 -7.16
CA GLY A 124 7.65 -13.17 -7.73
C GLY A 124 6.49 -13.25 -6.74
N GLY A 125 5.33 -12.78 -7.14
CA GLY A 125 4.15 -12.85 -6.29
C GLY A 125 2.96 -12.12 -6.86
N GLU A 126 2.02 -11.82 -5.99
CA GLU A 126 0.82 -11.09 -6.35
C GLU A 126 1.10 -9.59 -6.32
N VAL A 127 0.87 -8.92 -7.45
CA VAL A 127 1.05 -7.46 -7.53
C VAL A 127 -0.19 -6.81 -6.95
N LEU A 128 -0.08 -6.30 -5.74
CA LEU A 128 -1.21 -5.75 -5.00
C LEU A 128 -1.63 -4.39 -5.54
N CYS A 129 -0.69 -3.49 -5.69
CA CYS A 129 -0.98 -2.12 -6.10
C CYS A 129 0.27 -1.45 -6.64
N ILE A 130 0.08 -0.28 -7.25
CA ILE A 130 1.18 0.58 -7.68
C ILE A 130 1.03 1.94 -7.02
N VAL A 131 2.17 2.54 -6.68
CA VAL A 131 2.23 3.84 -6.00
C VAL A 131 3.33 4.67 -6.67
N ALA A 132 2.99 5.92 -6.90
CA ALA A 132 3.97 6.85 -7.45
C ALA A 132 3.73 8.26 -6.93
#